data_08152765c876d8dbf8e8c75f10df7eb6
#
_entry.id   08152765c876d8dbf8e8c75f10df7eb6
#
_cell.length_a   1.000
_cell.length_b   1.000
_cell.length_c   1.000
_cell.angle_alpha   90.00
_cell.angle_beta   90.00
_cell.angle_gamma   90.00
#
_symmetry.space_group_name_H-M   'P 1'
#
loop_
_entity.id
_entity.type
_entity.pdbx_description
1 polymer ?
#
loop_
_entity_poly.entity_id
_entity_poly.type
_entity_poly.pdbx_seq_one_letter_code
_entity_poly.pdbx_strand_id
1 'polypeptide(L)'
;EIGVLLLMFLAGLETNLKDLNQNKKAAVLVAVGGSIAPILLGYMGSQIYDLSNAESIFIGLLLAATSVSISVQTLRELGWLNTKEGSTLLGSAVLDDIIVVILIAIAMSFFAGSDTNLALLIGKKILFFVIIILASKWLVPKFIQVFSKFKVTEAILSAGLIICFGFAYFAESVGVAGIIGTFFAGIAIAQTKFKEEIEHKVEPIANGLFVPFFFVSIGLAVSFDGISNQVGFIVIFSVIAILSKFIGSGIGAKVSGFNTKSSMGIGAGMISRGEVALILAAMGLESGLLPTQYYTAMIIVIILTTLVTPPLLKIFFGTRNEQVDRSH
;
A
#
# COMPACT_ATOMS: atom_id res chain seq x y z
N GLU A 1 -12.23 7.25 -10.77
CA GLU A 1 -11.51 8.14 -9.85
C GLU A 1 -12.10 8.12 -8.43
N ILE A 2 -13.40 8.41 -8.18
CA ILE A 2 -13.98 8.45 -6.83
C ILE A 2 -13.77 7.13 -6.07
N GLY A 3 -13.95 5.98 -6.73
CA GLY A 3 -13.74 4.67 -6.13
C GLY A 3 -12.31 4.48 -5.58
N VAL A 4 -11.32 4.94 -6.34
CA VAL A 4 -9.91 4.89 -5.94
C VAL A 4 -9.64 5.82 -4.76
N LEU A 5 -10.17 7.04 -4.80
CA LEU A 5 -10.03 8.02 -3.71
C LEU A 5 -10.62 7.49 -2.40
N LEU A 6 -11.82 6.90 -2.46
CA LEU A 6 -12.48 6.31 -1.29
C LEU A 6 -11.76 5.05 -0.79
N LEU A 7 -11.23 4.21 -1.71
CA LEU A 7 -10.47 3.02 -1.34
C LEU A 7 -9.19 3.41 -0.58
N MET A 8 -8.44 4.39 -1.09
CA MET A 8 -7.24 4.89 -0.42
C MET A 8 -7.56 5.61 0.90
N PHE A 9 -8.71 6.28 0.98
CA PHE A 9 -9.18 6.85 2.22
C PHE A 9 -9.48 5.79 3.28
N LEU A 10 -10.16 4.69 2.91
CA LEU A 10 -10.40 3.54 3.78
C LEU A 10 -9.10 2.88 4.21
N ALA A 11 -8.15 2.64 3.29
CA ALA A 11 -6.83 2.12 3.63
C ALA A 11 -6.10 3.01 4.65
N GLY A 12 -6.23 4.34 4.52
CA GLY A 12 -5.74 5.29 5.51
C GLY A 12 -6.45 5.19 6.87
N LEU A 13 -7.78 5.00 6.89
CA LEU A 13 -8.57 4.80 8.12
C LEU A 13 -8.18 3.51 8.86
N GLU A 14 -7.92 2.42 8.12
CA GLU A 14 -7.49 1.14 8.69
C GLU A 14 -6.06 1.21 9.26
N THR A 15 -5.27 2.19 8.85
CA THR A 15 -3.89 2.36 9.29
C THR A 15 -3.81 2.64 10.79
N ASN A 16 -3.37 1.65 11.59
CA ASN A 16 -3.23 1.76 13.04
C ASN A 16 -1.80 2.11 13.45
N LEU A 17 -1.54 3.38 13.68
CA LEU A 17 -0.22 3.86 14.13
C LEU A 17 0.19 3.35 15.54
N LYS A 18 -0.75 2.80 16.33
CA LYS A 18 -0.43 2.22 17.65
C LYS A 18 0.30 0.87 17.53
N ASP A 19 -0.01 0.09 16.49
CA ASP A 19 0.65 -1.20 16.24
C ASP A 19 2.13 -1.03 15.90
N LEU A 20 2.49 0.12 15.30
CA LEU A 20 3.88 0.55 15.10
C LEU A 20 4.69 0.63 16.40
N ASN A 21 4.03 0.88 17.54
CA ASN A 21 4.72 1.15 18.81
C ASN A 21 5.28 -0.09 19.49
N GLN A 22 4.68 -1.26 19.27
CA GLN A 22 5.02 -2.47 20.02
C GLN A 22 6.38 -3.06 19.62
N ASN A 23 6.74 -3.02 18.33
CA ASN A 23 8.01 -3.56 17.80
C ASN A 23 8.65 -2.62 16.75
N LYS A 24 8.72 -1.31 17.05
CA LYS A 24 9.15 -0.25 16.12
C LYS A 24 10.41 -0.58 15.32
N LYS A 25 11.46 -1.02 15.99
CA LYS A 25 12.74 -1.31 15.33
C LYS A 25 12.60 -2.43 14.29
N ALA A 26 11.88 -3.48 14.65
CA ALA A 26 11.66 -4.60 13.76
C ALA A 26 10.77 -4.19 12.58
N ALA A 27 9.64 -3.50 12.85
CA ALA A 27 8.74 -3.02 11.82
C ALA A 27 9.44 -2.11 10.80
N VAL A 28 10.28 -1.17 11.25
CA VAL A 28 11.06 -0.29 10.36
C VAL A 28 12.05 -1.08 9.52
N LEU A 29 12.82 -2.00 10.11
CA LEU A 29 13.82 -2.79 9.36
C LEU A 29 13.15 -3.72 8.33
N VAL A 30 12.01 -4.30 8.67
CA VAL A 30 11.23 -5.16 7.77
C VAL A 30 10.64 -4.33 6.62
N ALA A 31 10.04 -3.17 6.92
CA ALA A 31 9.47 -2.28 5.90
C ALA A 31 10.55 -1.75 4.95
N VAL A 32 11.65 -1.22 5.48
CA VAL A 32 12.75 -0.68 4.67
C VAL A 32 13.37 -1.76 3.78
N GLY A 33 13.66 -2.95 4.33
CA GLY A 33 14.16 -4.07 3.53
C GLY A 33 13.16 -4.53 2.48
N GLY A 34 11.87 -4.60 2.86
CA GLY A 34 10.75 -4.95 2.00
C GLY A 34 10.43 -3.92 0.92
N SER A 35 10.80 -2.64 1.08
CA SER A 35 10.64 -1.61 0.05
C SER A 35 11.87 -1.54 -0.86
N ILE A 36 13.08 -1.52 -0.31
CA ILE A 36 14.31 -1.35 -1.09
C ILE A 36 14.54 -2.54 -2.04
N ALA A 37 14.38 -3.76 -1.57
CA ALA A 37 14.69 -4.94 -2.38
C ALA A 37 13.80 -5.05 -3.64
N PRO A 38 12.45 -4.88 -3.58
CA PRO A 38 11.61 -4.85 -4.79
C PRO A 38 11.93 -3.70 -5.72
N ILE A 39 12.24 -2.50 -5.19
CA ILE A 39 12.59 -1.34 -6.02
C ILE A 39 13.84 -1.64 -6.82
N LEU A 40 14.89 -2.14 -6.18
CA LEU A 40 16.17 -2.45 -6.86
C LEU A 40 16.02 -3.61 -7.85
N LEU A 41 15.43 -4.72 -7.43
CA LEU A 41 15.30 -5.90 -8.29
C LEU A 41 14.26 -5.69 -9.40
N GLY A 42 13.19 -4.94 -9.13
CA GLY A 42 12.23 -4.54 -10.13
C GLY A 42 12.84 -3.62 -11.19
N TYR A 43 13.64 -2.65 -10.76
CA TYR A 43 14.41 -1.80 -11.68
C TYR A 43 15.35 -2.63 -12.55
N MET A 44 16.17 -3.50 -11.93
CA MET A 44 17.12 -4.35 -12.69
C MET A 44 16.41 -5.31 -13.65
N GLY A 45 15.28 -5.91 -13.23
CA GLY A 45 14.47 -6.77 -14.07
C GLY A 45 13.86 -6.03 -15.26
N SER A 46 13.46 -4.77 -15.07
CA SER A 46 12.89 -3.93 -16.12
C SER A 46 13.92 -3.57 -17.21
N GLN A 47 15.19 -3.43 -16.85
CA GLN A 47 16.26 -3.17 -17.81
C GLN A 47 16.47 -4.33 -18.80
N ILE A 48 16.09 -5.56 -18.44
CA ILE A 48 16.15 -6.73 -19.36
C ILE A 48 15.16 -6.57 -20.52
N TYR A 49 14.13 -5.76 -20.34
CA TYR A 49 13.07 -5.49 -21.32
C TYR A 49 13.21 -4.11 -21.98
N ASP A 50 14.41 -3.49 -21.90
CA ASP A 50 14.72 -2.19 -22.48
C ASP A 50 13.76 -1.06 -22.06
N LEU A 51 13.21 -1.16 -20.86
CA LEU A 51 12.34 -0.11 -20.30
C LEU A 51 13.16 1.12 -19.88
N SER A 52 12.56 2.30 -20.04
CA SER A 52 13.19 3.55 -19.61
C SER A 52 13.43 3.56 -18.09
N ASN A 53 14.33 4.43 -17.63
CA ASN A 53 14.61 4.59 -16.21
C ASN A 53 13.34 4.93 -15.40
N ALA A 54 12.45 5.76 -15.97
CA ALA A 54 11.21 6.15 -15.32
C ALA A 54 10.26 4.96 -15.13
N GLU A 55 10.03 4.20 -16.20
CA GLU A 55 9.20 2.98 -16.18
C GLU A 55 9.79 1.93 -15.23
N SER A 56 11.12 1.74 -15.26
CA SER A 56 11.82 0.77 -14.41
C SER A 56 11.71 1.12 -12.92
N ILE A 57 11.86 2.38 -12.55
CA ILE A 57 11.67 2.85 -11.17
C ILE A 57 10.21 2.66 -10.77
N PHE A 58 9.27 3.02 -11.66
CA PHE A 58 7.86 2.89 -11.39
C PHE A 58 7.44 1.43 -11.15
N ILE A 59 7.89 0.48 -11.99
CA ILE A 59 7.66 -0.95 -11.80
C ILE A 59 8.26 -1.43 -10.47
N GLY A 60 9.46 -1.00 -10.12
CA GLY A 60 10.06 -1.30 -8.82
C GLY A 60 9.21 -0.82 -7.64
N LEU A 61 8.68 0.40 -7.71
CA LEU A 61 7.78 0.96 -6.71
C LEU A 61 6.44 0.22 -6.64
N LEU A 62 5.88 -0.14 -7.79
CA LEU A 62 4.66 -0.96 -7.87
C LEU A 62 4.89 -2.32 -7.19
N LEU A 63 6.05 -2.94 -7.41
CA LEU A 63 6.41 -4.19 -6.74
C LEU A 63 6.71 -4.02 -5.26
N ALA A 64 6.96 -2.83 -4.78
CA ALA A 64 7.16 -2.56 -3.36
C ALA A 64 5.83 -2.50 -2.57
N ALA A 65 4.69 -2.18 -3.20
CA ALA A 65 3.40 -2.15 -2.53
C ALA A 65 3.03 -3.52 -1.92
N THR A 66 2.42 -3.52 -0.73
CA THR A 66 2.03 -4.74 0.00
C THR A 66 0.53 -4.75 0.30
N SER A 67 -0.09 -5.92 0.33
CA SER A 67 -1.46 -6.06 0.85
C SER A 67 -1.42 -6.51 2.30
N VAL A 68 -1.90 -5.66 3.20
CA VAL A 68 -2.01 -5.97 4.63
C VAL A 68 -3.12 -6.99 4.87
N SER A 69 -4.27 -6.79 4.21
CA SER A 69 -5.53 -7.51 4.47
C SER A 69 -5.38 -9.03 4.34
N ILE A 70 -4.69 -9.50 3.31
CA ILE A 70 -4.48 -10.94 3.04
C ILE A 70 -3.62 -11.58 4.13
N SER A 71 -2.52 -10.91 4.49
CA SER A 71 -1.61 -11.42 5.52
C SER A 71 -2.25 -11.42 6.90
N VAL A 72 -3.02 -10.36 7.23
CA VAL A 72 -3.80 -10.26 8.48
C VAL A 72 -4.82 -11.39 8.58
N GLN A 73 -5.61 -11.59 7.53
CA GLN A 73 -6.63 -12.64 7.51
C GLN A 73 -5.98 -14.01 7.69
N THR A 74 -4.90 -14.30 6.97
CA THR A 74 -4.18 -15.56 7.09
C THR A 74 -3.57 -15.76 8.49
N LEU A 75 -2.93 -14.72 9.05
CA LEU A 75 -2.38 -14.79 10.40
C LEU A 75 -3.47 -14.99 11.47
N ARG A 76 -4.64 -14.40 11.27
CA ARG A 76 -5.81 -14.60 12.15
C ARG A 76 -6.25 -16.05 12.13
N GLU A 77 -6.41 -16.64 10.95
CA GLU A 77 -6.79 -18.06 10.78
C GLU A 77 -5.76 -19.03 11.35
N LEU A 78 -4.47 -18.70 11.22
CA LEU A 78 -3.38 -19.50 11.78
C LEU A 78 -3.14 -19.28 13.29
N GLY A 79 -3.80 -18.28 13.91
CA GLY A 79 -3.66 -17.95 15.34
C GLY A 79 -2.39 -17.15 15.68
N TRP A 80 -1.73 -16.53 14.70
CA TRP A 80 -0.47 -15.79 14.86
C TRP A 80 -0.63 -14.26 14.91
N LEU A 81 -1.84 -13.72 14.72
CA LEU A 81 -2.08 -12.28 14.65
C LEU A 81 -1.59 -11.52 15.91
N ASN A 82 -1.88 -12.05 17.10
CA ASN A 82 -1.56 -11.43 18.38
C ASN A 82 -0.18 -11.87 18.92
N THR A 83 0.77 -12.23 18.04
CA THR A 83 2.15 -12.60 18.40
C THR A 83 3.12 -11.45 18.10
N LYS A 84 4.37 -11.59 18.52
CA LYS A 84 5.43 -10.64 18.18
C LYS A 84 5.67 -10.58 16.66
N GLU A 85 5.58 -11.72 15.99
CA GLU A 85 5.66 -11.84 14.53
C GLU A 85 4.50 -11.12 13.85
N GLY A 86 3.27 -11.41 14.28
CA GLY A 86 2.05 -10.79 13.74
C GLY A 86 2.05 -9.27 13.92
N SER A 87 2.35 -8.78 15.11
CA SER A 87 2.43 -7.33 15.39
C SER A 87 3.57 -6.64 14.61
N THR A 88 4.70 -7.34 14.39
CA THR A 88 5.79 -6.81 13.55
C THR A 88 5.37 -6.74 12.09
N LEU A 89 4.70 -7.77 11.58
CA LEU A 89 4.21 -7.80 10.21
C LEU A 89 3.19 -6.70 9.98
N LEU A 90 2.20 -6.53 10.86
CA LEU A 90 1.23 -5.45 10.81
C LEU A 90 1.90 -4.07 10.80
N GLY A 91 2.79 -3.83 11.76
CA GLY A 91 3.50 -2.56 11.85
C GLY A 91 4.38 -2.29 10.63
N SER A 92 5.02 -3.32 10.07
CA SER A 92 5.86 -3.16 8.88
C SER A 92 5.03 -2.88 7.62
N ALA A 93 3.87 -3.51 7.47
CA ALA A 93 2.98 -3.28 6.34
C ALA A 93 2.44 -1.84 6.33
N VAL A 94 2.02 -1.31 7.50
CA VAL A 94 1.62 0.10 7.63
C VAL A 94 2.74 1.06 7.26
N LEU A 95 3.99 0.80 7.68
CA LEU A 95 5.14 1.62 7.31
C LEU A 95 5.47 1.51 5.82
N ASP A 96 5.37 0.32 5.27
CA ASP A 96 5.62 0.05 3.86
C ASP A 96 4.66 0.84 2.96
N ASP A 97 3.37 0.86 3.30
CA ASP A 97 2.36 1.66 2.58
C ASP A 97 2.71 3.15 2.60
N ILE A 98 3.08 3.69 3.76
CA ILE A 98 3.50 5.10 3.89
C ILE A 98 4.76 5.37 3.04
N ILE A 99 5.77 4.49 3.11
CA ILE A 99 7.03 4.63 2.36
C ILE A 99 6.74 4.60 0.86
N VAL A 100 5.98 3.61 0.38
CA VAL A 100 5.67 3.43 -1.03
C VAL A 100 4.88 4.62 -1.57
N VAL A 101 3.85 5.08 -0.86
CA VAL A 101 3.03 6.25 -1.24
C VAL A 101 3.90 7.52 -1.36
N ILE A 102 4.81 7.76 -0.41
CA ILE A 102 5.74 8.89 -0.46
C ILE A 102 6.70 8.77 -1.66
N LEU A 103 7.29 7.59 -1.86
CA LEU A 103 8.23 7.37 -2.96
C LEU A 103 7.57 7.52 -4.33
N ILE A 104 6.31 7.07 -4.48
CA ILE A 104 5.54 7.26 -5.71
C ILE A 104 5.23 8.73 -5.93
N ALA A 105 4.81 9.47 -4.89
CA ALA A 105 4.59 10.90 -4.99
C ALA A 105 5.84 11.65 -5.51
N ILE A 106 7.00 11.26 -5.01
CA ILE A 106 8.29 11.79 -5.44
C ILE A 106 8.57 11.38 -6.90
N ALA A 107 8.49 10.09 -7.22
CA ALA A 107 8.81 9.56 -8.54
C ALA A 107 7.91 10.17 -9.64
N MET A 108 6.60 10.18 -9.44
CA MET A 108 5.66 10.78 -10.39
C MET A 108 5.94 12.27 -10.62
N SER A 109 6.38 12.98 -9.58
CA SER A 109 6.75 14.39 -9.69
C SER A 109 7.99 14.63 -10.54
N PHE A 110 8.97 13.71 -10.48
CA PHE A 110 10.15 13.78 -11.33
C PHE A 110 9.86 13.44 -12.80
N PHE A 111 8.94 12.50 -13.03
CA PHE A 111 8.67 11.99 -14.38
C PHE A 111 7.57 12.77 -15.12
N ALA A 112 6.77 13.59 -14.41
CA ALA A 112 5.72 14.41 -15.02
C ALA A 112 6.23 15.57 -15.93
N GLY A 113 7.55 15.65 -16.16
CA GLY A 113 8.14 16.40 -17.28
C GLY A 113 7.85 17.89 -17.33
N SER A 114 7.90 18.62 -16.21
CA SER A 114 7.89 20.08 -16.25
C SER A 114 9.34 20.62 -16.12
N ASP A 115 9.73 21.54 -17.01
CA ASP A 115 10.98 22.32 -16.98
C ASP A 115 11.13 23.21 -15.73
N THR A 116 10.58 22.76 -14.60
CA THR A 116 10.59 23.51 -13.34
C THR A 116 11.87 23.23 -12.57
N ASN A 117 12.39 24.25 -11.93
CA ASN A 117 13.54 24.16 -11.03
C ASN A 117 13.32 23.03 -10.02
N LEU A 118 14.17 22.00 -10.09
CA LEU A 118 14.11 20.79 -9.26
C LEU A 118 14.00 21.11 -7.76
N ALA A 119 14.71 22.14 -7.28
CA ALA A 119 14.65 22.58 -5.89
C ALA A 119 13.25 23.09 -5.51
N LEU A 120 12.59 23.82 -6.42
CA LEU A 120 11.23 24.31 -6.22
C LEU A 120 10.21 23.15 -6.18
N LEU A 121 10.41 22.15 -7.04
CA LEU A 121 9.55 20.97 -7.12
C LEU A 121 9.65 20.15 -5.82
N ILE A 122 10.86 19.85 -5.37
CA ILE A 122 11.11 19.15 -4.10
C ILE A 122 10.57 19.96 -2.93
N GLY A 123 10.81 21.29 -2.92
CA GLY A 123 10.30 22.18 -1.88
C GLY A 123 8.79 22.16 -1.74
N LYS A 124 8.04 22.18 -2.87
CA LYS A 124 6.58 22.05 -2.87
C LYS A 124 6.11 20.72 -2.28
N LYS A 125 6.80 19.60 -2.56
CA LYS A 125 6.43 18.27 -2.02
C LYS A 125 6.70 18.18 -0.52
N ILE A 126 7.86 18.66 -0.06
CA ILE A 126 8.15 18.73 1.37
C ILE A 126 7.10 19.60 2.07
N LEU A 127 6.78 20.76 1.52
CA LEU A 127 5.77 21.67 2.06
C LEU A 127 4.38 20.99 2.11
N PHE A 128 4.01 20.24 1.08
CA PHE A 128 2.77 19.44 1.07
C PHE A 128 2.71 18.48 2.25
N PHE A 129 3.75 17.64 2.46
CA PHE A 129 3.75 16.69 3.56
C PHE A 129 3.76 17.38 4.92
N VAL A 130 4.48 18.49 5.07
CA VAL A 130 4.45 19.29 6.31
C VAL A 130 3.05 19.83 6.59
N ILE A 131 2.38 20.42 5.59
CA ILE A 131 1.02 20.96 5.73
C ILE A 131 0.04 19.83 6.06
N ILE A 132 0.10 18.70 5.36
CA ILE A 132 -0.77 17.54 5.61
C ILE A 132 -0.60 17.02 7.04
N ILE A 133 0.63 16.87 7.53
CA ILE A 133 0.90 16.42 8.91
C ILE A 133 0.37 17.41 9.93
N LEU A 134 0.56 18.71 9.71
CA LEU A 134 0.04 19.75 10.61
C LEU A 134 -1.50 19.78 10.58
N ALA A 135 -2.11 19.72 9.39
CA ALA A 135 -3.55 19.66 9.23
C ALA A 135 -4.15 18.42 9.90
N SER A 136 -3.51 17.25 9.72
CA SER A 136 -3.92 15.99 10.37
C SER A 136 -3.92 16.09 11.89
N LYS A 137 -2.96 16.80 12.46
CA LYS A 137 -2.80 16.93 13.91
C LYS A 137 -3.74 17.96 14.55
N TRP A 138 -4.01 19.06 13.85
CA TRP A 138 -4.68 20.21 14.44
C TRP A 138 -6.00 20.57 13.76
N LEU A 139 -6.05 20.56 12.42
CA LEU A 139 -7.23 20.97 11.67
C LEU A 139 -8.30 19.89 11.67
N VAL A 140 -7.93 18.65 11.30
CA VAL A 140 -8.87 17.53 11.16
C VAL A 140 -9.64 17.23 12.46
N PRO A 141 -8.99 17.07 13.64
CA PRO A 141 -9.72 16.80 14.87
C PRO A 141 -10.70 17.92 15.25
N LYS A 142 -10.28 19.19 15.06
CA LYS A 142 -11.14 20.34 15.36
C LYS A 142 -12.31 20.43 14.40
N PHE A 143 -12.06 20.20 13.10
CA PHE A 143 -13.08 20.24 12.07
C PHE A 143 -14.19 19.21 12.36
N ILE A 144 -13.83 17.96 12.58
CA ILE A 144 -14.81 16.90 12.91
C ILE A 144 -15.55 17.21 14.21
N GLN A 145 -14.85 17.77 15.21
CA GLN A 145 -15.44 18.15 16.49
C GLN A 145 -16.49 19.27 16.37
N VAL A 146 -16.30 20.20 15.41
CA VAL A 146 -17.30 21.23 15.10
C VAL A 146 -18.51 20.60 14.42
N PHE A 147 -18.29 19.74 13.41
CA PHE A 147 -19.36 19.05 12.71
C PHE A 147 -20.16 18.11 13.60
N SER A 148 -19.54 17.47 14.59
CA SER A 148 -20.22 16.58 15.53
C SER A 148 -21.24 17.29 16.42
N LYS A 149 -21.22 18.63 16.48
CA LYS A 149 -22.21 19.44 17.23
C LYS A 149 -23.44 19.82 16.38
N PHE A 150 -23.35 19.62 15.06
CA PHE A 150 -24.48 19.97 14.20
C PHE A 150 -25.56 18.92 14.32
N LYS A 151 -26.80 19.37 14.53
CA LYS A 151 -28.00 18.51 14.62
C LYS A 151 -28.59 18.22 13.24
N VAL A 152 -27.72 17.81 12.29
CA VAL A 152 -28.12 17.38 10.94
C VAL A 152 -27.77 15.94 10.74
N THR A 153 -28.55 15.28 9.90
CA THR A 153 -28.31 13.86 9.56
C THR A 153 -26.96 13.72 8.87
N GLU A 154 -26.19 12.72 9.25
CA GLU A 154 -24.89 12.36 8.63
C GLU A 154 -23.82 13.46 8.66
N ALA A 155 -23.85 14.34 9.67
CA ALA A 155 -22.85 15.43 9.81
C ALA A 155 -21.41 14.89 9.86
N ILE A 156 -21.17 13.80 10.56
CA ILE A 156 -19.84 13.20 10.74
C ILE A 156 -19.36 12.53 9.46
N LEU A 157 -20.23 11.82 8.75
CA LEU A 157 -19.94 11.27 7.42
C LEU A 157 -19.58 12.39 6.44
N SER A 158 -20.38 13.45 6.40
CA SER A 158 -20.12 14.61 5.54
C SER A 158 -18.77 15.25 5.85
N ALA A 159 -18.43 15.41 7.14
CA ALA A 159 -17.14 15.92 7.56
C ALA A 159 -15.98 15.01 7.08
N GLY A 160 -16.13 13.70 7.21
CA GLY A 160 -15.15 12.71 6.73
C GLY A 160 -14.92 12.82 5.22
N LEU A 161 -16.00 12.91 4.43
CA LEU A 161 -15.91 13.05 2.97
C LEU A 161 -15.34 14.41 2.55
N ILE A 162 -15.67 15.49 3.25
CA ILE A 162 -15.10 16.83 3.00
C ILE A 162 -13.58 16.80 3.25
N ILE A 163 -13.12 16.15 4.31
CA ILE A 163 -11.69 16.01 4.60
C ILE A 163 -11.03 15.14 3.52
N CYS A 164 -11.63 14.00 3.16
CA CYS A 164 -11.16 13.10 2.13
C CYS A 164 -10.92 13.84 0.81
N PHE A 165 -11.97 14.43 0.24
CA PHE A 165 -11.88 15.11 -1.06
C PHE A 165 -11.13 16.46 -0.97
N GLY A 166 -11.16 17.14 0.17
CA GLY A 166 -10.38 18.35 0.40
C GLY A 166 -8.89 18.08 0.38
N PHE A 167 -8.44 16.98 0.97
CA PHE A 167 -7.04 16.55 0.94
C PHE A 167 -6.64 16.06 -0.47
N ALA A 168 -7.53 15.36 -1.19
CA ALA A 168 -7.31 14.99 -2.58
C ALA A 168 -7.09 16.22 -3.46
N TYR A 169 -8.01 17.19 -3.40
CA TYR A 169 -7.93 18.43 -4.16
C TYR A 169 -6.66 19.24 -3.83
N PHE A 170 -6.31 19.32 -2.53
CA PHE A 170 -5.08 19.99 -2.12
C PHE A 170 -3.84 19.27 -2.66
N ALA A 171 -3.80 17.94 -2.63
CA ALA A 171 -2.70 17.15 -3.21
C ALA A 171 -2.54 17.47 -4.71
N GLU A 172 -3.61 17.41 -5.48
CA GLU A 172 -3.62 17.69 -6.92
C GLU A 172 -3.18 19.13 -7.22
N SER A 173 -3.62 20.10 -6.43
CA SER A 173 -3.26 21.53 -6.61
C SER A 173 -1.75 21.79 -6.47
N VAL A 174 -1.02 20.93 -5.75
CA VAL A 174 0.44 21.01 -5.61
C VAL A 174 1.20 19.98 -6.47
N GLY A 175 0.47 19.31 -7.38
CA GLY A 175 1.03 18.30 -8.29
C GLY A 175 1.42 16.99 -7.58
N VAL A 176 0.65 16.59 -6.57
CA VAL A 176 0.69 15.28 -5.92
C VAL A 176 -0.61 14.55 -6.29
N ALA A 177 -0.55 13.25 -6.55
CA ALA A 177 -1.75 12.50 -6.89
C ALA A 177 -2.81 12.56 -5.76
N GLY A 178 -4.08 12.76 -6.12
CA GLY A 178 -5.19 12.91 -5.16
C GLY A 178 -5.33 11.75 -4.20
N ILE A 179 -5.04 10.53 -4.64
CA ILE A 179 -5.06 9.31 -3.82
C ILE A 179 -4.13 9.40 -2.60
N ILE A 180 -3.01 10.12 -2.73
CA ILE A 180 -2.06 10.33 -1.62
C ILE A 180 -2.71 11.24 -0.58
N GLY A 181 -3.39 12.28 -1.03
CA GLY A 181 -4.17 13.16 -0.15
C GLY A 181 -5.23 12.39 0.65
N THR A 182 -6.03 11.56 -0.03
CA THR A 182 -7.08 10.77 0.63
C THR A 182 -6.53 9.75 1.62
N PHE A 183 -5.41 9.10 1.30
CA PHE A 183 -4.74 8.18 2.23
C PHE A 183 -4.33 8.89 3.53
N PHE A 184 -3.69 10.06 3.44
CA PHE A 184 -3.34 10.84 4.63
C PHE A 184 -4.55 11.43 5.35
N ALA A 185 -5.64 11.73 4.64
CA ALA A 185 -6.92 12.11 5.26
C ALA A 185 -7.47 10.98 6.13
N GLY A 186 -7.42 9.74 5.61
CA GLY A 186 -7.79 8.53 6.36
C GLY A 186 -6.93 8.35 7.61
N ILE A 187 -5.60 8.42 7.49
CA ILE A 187 -4.68 8.34 8.64
C ILE A 187 -4.98 9.44 9.68
N ALA A 188 -5.31 10.65 9.24
CA ALA A 188 -5.62 11.75 10.15
C ALA A 188 -6.88 11.47 10.98
N ILE A 189 -7.92 10.95 10.34
CA ILE A 189 -9.18 10.57 10.99
C ILE A 189 -9.02 9.33 11.86
N ALA A 190 -8.19 8.37 11.45
CA ALA A 190 -7.89 7.15 12.20
C ALA A 190 -7.36 7.43 13.62
N GLN A 191 -6.78 8.61 13.85
CA GLN A 191 -6.29 9.03 15.16
C GLN A 191 -7.34 9.76 16.00
N THR A 192 -8.55 9.92 15.52
CA THR A 192 -9.68 10.57 16.22
C THR A 192 -10.63 9.53 16.79
N LYS A 193 -11.45 9.96 17.75
CA LYS A 193 -12.52 9.10 18.31
C LYS A 193 -13.67 8.83 17.32
N PHE A 194 -13.67 9.49 16.18
CA PHE A 194 -14.71 9.37 15.15
C PHE A 194 -14.35 8.38 14.04
N LYS A 195 -13.19 7.70 14.15
CA LYS A 195 -12.71 6.72 13.19
C LYS A 195 -13.78 5.69 12.85
N GLU A 196 -14.24 4.95 13.87
CA GLU A 196 -15.18 3.83 13.70
C GLU A 196 -16.50 4.28 13.08
N GLU A 197 -17.00 5.46 13.46
CA GLU A 197 -18.25 5.99 12.91
C GLU A 197 -18.12 6.36 11.44
N ILE A 198 -16.99 7.01 11.05
CA ILE A 198 -16.73 7.40 9.65
C ILE A 198 -16.47 6.16 8.81
N GLU A 199 -15.64 5.25 9.28
CA GLU A 199 -15.30 3.99 8.60
C GLU A 199 -16.58 3.18 8.32
N HIS A 200 -17.40 2.93 9.33
CA HIS A 200 -18.63 2.16 9.20
C HIS A 200 -19.66 2.76 8.23
N LYS A 201 -19.67 4.08 8.05
CA LYS A 201 -20.55 4.79 7.13
C LYS A 201 -19.97 4.93 5.71
N VAL A 202 -18.66 5.10 5.58
CA VAL A 202 -17.99 5.23 4.29
C VAL A 202 -17.81 3.87 3.61
N GLU A 203 -17.46 2.84 4.38
CA GLU A 203 -17.20 1.50 3.87
C GLU A 203 -18.34 0.92 3.01
N PRO A 204 -19.62 0.95 3.43
CA PRO A 204 -20.73 0.48 2.59
C PRO A 204 -20.88 1.28 1.29
N ILE A 205 -20.66 2.58 1.32
CA ILE A 205 -20.73 3.45 0.14
C ILE A 205 -19.59 3.14 -0.83
N ALA A 206 -18.39 3.04 -0.30
CA ALA A 206 -17.20 2.73 -1.09
C ALA A 206 -17.31 1.32 -1.67
N ASN A 207 -17.43 0.30 -0.83
CA ASN A 207 -17.39 -1.11 -1.23
C ASN A 207 -18.68 -1.57 -1.92
N GLY A 208 -19.84 -0.95 -1.62
CA GLY A 208 -21.11 -1.28 -2.26
C GLY A 208 -21.31 -0.65 -3.64
N LEU A 209 -20.66 0.49 -3.91
CA LEU A 209 -20.88 1.23 -5.16
C LEU A 209 -19.58 1.53 -5.92
N PHE A 210 -18.68 2.33 -5.35
CA PHE A 210 -17.58 2.91 -6.11
C PHE A 210 -16.40 1.95 -6.36
N VAL A 211 -16.06 1.12 -5.38
CA VAL A 211 -14.95 0.17 -5.49
C VAL A 211 -15.21 -0.93 -6.54
N PRO A 212 -16.41 -1.52 -6.64
CA PRO A 212 -16.72 -2.46 -7.71
C PRO A 212 -16.54 -1.86 -9.10
N PHE A 213 -16.99 -0.61 -9.33
CA PHE A 213 -16.76 0.08 -10.60
C PHE A 213 -15.28 0.27 -10.91
N PHE A 214 -14.47 0.58 -9.89
CA PHE A 214 -13.02 0.67 -10.06
C PHE A 214 -12.41 -0.67 -10.50
N PHE A 215 -12.71 -1.77 -9.81
CA PHE A 215 -12.19 -3.09 -10.18
C PHE A 215 -12.68 -3.55 -11.56
N VAL A 216 -13.93 -3.26 -11.90
CA VAL A 216 -14.46 -3.51 -13.25
C VAL A 216 -13.69 -2.71 -14.29
N SER A 217 -13.35 -1.44 -14.03
CA SER A 217 -12.57 -0.62 -14.97
C SER A 217 -11.15 -1.16 -15.17
N ILE A 218 -10.50 -1.67 -14.11
CA ILE A 218 -9.22 -2.38 -14.22
C ILE A 218 -9.37 -3.62 -15.09
N GLY A 219 -10.40 -4.43 -14.84
CA GLY A 219 -10.66 -5.64 -15.60
C GLY A 219 -10.93 -5.37 -17.08
N LEU A 220 -11.65 -4.30 -17.40
CA LEU A 220 -11.92 -3.88 -18.79
C LEU A 220 -10.67 -3.35 -19.51
N ALA A 221 -9.69 -2.82 -18.78
CA ALA A 221 -8.41 -2.40 -19.34
C ALA A 221 -7.46 -3.59 -19.60
N VAL A 222 -7.76 -4.78 -19.06
CA VAL A 222 -6.98 -6.01 -19.30
C VAL A 222 -7.26 -6.52 -20.71
N SER A 223 -6.20 -6.69 -21.52
CA SER A 223 -6.25 -7.39 -22.80
C SER A 223 -5.38 -8.62 -22.75
N PHE A 224 -5.93 -9.75 -23.15
CA PHE A 224 -5.18 -11.00 -23.27
C PHE A 224 -4.53 -11.18 -24.65
N ASP A 225 -4.71 -10.22 -25.56
CA ASP A 225 -4.08 -10.24 -26.88
C ASP A 225 -2.56 -10.16 -26.74
N GLY A 226 -1.87 -11.13 -27.31
CA GLY A 226 -0.41 -11.21 -27.26
C GLY A 226 0.19 -11.61 -25.91
N ILE A 227 -0.62 -12.03 -24.91
CA ILE A 227 -0.14 -12.45 -23.59
C ILE A 227 0.88 -13.58 -23.65
N SER A 228 0.79 -14.46 -24.68
CA SER A 228 1.76 -15.52 -24.91
C SER A 228 3.20 -15.01 -25.09
N ASN A 229 3.36 -13.82 -25.65
CA ASN A 229 4.67 -13.18 -25.84
C ASN A 229 5.21 -12.59 -24.54
N GLN A 230 4.38 -12.48 -23.49
CA GLN A 230 4.71 -11.88 -22.21
C GLN A 230 4.87 -12.91 -21.08
N VAL A 231 4.77 -14.19 -21.38
CA VAL A 231 4.94 -15.25 -20.38
C VAL A 231 6.29 -15.13 -19.67
N GLY A 232 7.37 -14.82 -20.42
CA GLY A 232 8.69 -14.59 -19.85
C GLY A 232 8.70 -13.41 -18.85
N PHE A 233 8.06 -12.31 -19.20
CA PHE A 233 7.90 -11.15 -18.32
C PHE A 233 7.12 -11.54 -17.05
N ILE A 234 5.97 -12.20 -17.19
CA ILE A 234 5.13 -12.63 -16.06
C ILE A 234 5.92 -13.52 -15.10
N VAL A 235 6.64 -14.53 -15.63
CA VAL A 235 7.43 -15.46 -14.80
C VAL A 235 8.56 -14.72 -14.08
N ILE A 236 9.37 -13.94 -14.80
CA ILE A 236 10.50 -13.20 -14.21
C ILE A 236 10.01 -12.23 -13.15
N PHE A 237 9.00 -11.41 -13.45
CA PHE A 237 8.50 -10.43 -12.48
C PHE A 237 7.74 -11.06 -11.33
N SER A 238 7.08 -12.21 -11.51
CA SER A 238 6.51 -12.98 -10.39
C SER A 238 7.61 -13.48 -9.45
N VAL A 239 8.70 -14.03 -9.99
CA VAL A 239 9.85 -14.48 -9.19
C VAL A 239 10.50 -13.29 -8.48
N ILE A 240 10.77 -12.19 -9.18
CA ILE A 240 11.31 -10.96 -8.59
C ILE A 240 10.38 -10.46 -7.50
N ALA A 241 9.08 -10.37 -7.76
CA ALA A 241 8.07 -9.90 -6.82
C ALA A 241 8.07 -10.71 -5.52
N ILE A 242 8.09 -12.04 -5.63
CA ILE A 242 8.08 -12.95 -4.48
C ILE A 242 9.41 -12.88 -3.73
N LEU A 243 10.53 -13.10 -4.43
CA LEU A 243 11.84 -13.22 -3.79
C LEU A 243 12.32 -11.91 -3.19
N SER A 244 12.10 -10.77 -3.85
CA SER A 244 12.53 -9.47 -3.35
C SER A 244 11.90 -9.12 -2.00
N LYS A 245 10.58 -9.26 -1.90
CA LYS A 245 9.84 -9.02 -0.64
C LYS A 245 10.22 -10.05 0.43
N PHE A 246 10.22 -11.33 0.07
CA PHE A 246 10.56 -12.41 0.99
C PHE A 246 11.95 -12.21 1.60
N ILE A 247 12.96 -11.96 0.76
CA ILE A 247 14.36 -11.79 1.19
C ILE A 247 14.52 -10.45 1.91
N GLY A 248 14.05 -9.36 1.33
CA GLY A 248 14.24 -8.02 1.89
C GLY A 248 13.60 -7.87 3.27
N SER A 249 12.35 -8.25 3.41
CA SER A 249 11.63 -8.23 4.69
C SER A 249 12.16 -9.29 5.67
N GLY A 250 12.51 -10.48 5.16
CA GLY A 250 13.10 -11.56 5.97
C GLY A 250 14.46 -11.16 6.56
N ILE A 251 15.33 -10.51 5.80
CA ILE A 251 16.61 -9.96 6.29
C ILE A 251 16.33 -8.87 7.35
N GLY A 252 15.39 -7.94 7.07
CA GLY A 252 14.99 -6.92 8.05
C GLY A 252 14.53 -7.52 9.38
N ALA A 253 13.72 -8.58 9.34
CA ALA A 253 13.31 -9.34 10.52
C ALA A 253 14.50 -10.03 11.22
N LYS A 254 15.40 -10.64 10.46
CA LYS A 254 16.59 -11.32 11.01
C LYS A 254 17.52 -10.35 11.72
N VAL A 255 17.80 -9.20 11.10
CA VAL A 255 18.64 -8.13 11.68
C VAL A 255 17.99 -7.54 12.95
N SER A 256 16.66 -7.53 13.03
CA SER A 256 15.94 -7.06 14.22
C SER A 256 15.93 -8.05 15.38
N GLY A 257 16.49 -9.28 15.20
CA GLY A 257 16.66 -10.27 16.25
C GLY A 257 15.67 -11.44 16.23
N PHE A 258 14.86 -11.60 15.18
CA PHE A 258 14.03 -12.79 15.04
C PHE A 258 14.86 -14.03 14.66
N ASN A 259 14.40 -15.20 15.08
CA ASN A 259 14.96 -16.46 14.62
C ASN A 259 14.70 -16.65 13.11
N THR A 260 15.41 -17.58 12.48
CA THR A 260 15.32 -17.78 11.01
C THR A 260 13.91 -18.15 10.56
N LYS A 261 13.20 -19.02 11.30
CA LYS A 261 11.84 -19.46 10.97
C LYS A 261 10.85 -18.29 11.03
N SER A 262 10.88 -17.50 12.11
CA SER A 262 10.05 -16.30 12.26
C SER A 262 10.38 -15.24 11.19
N SER A 263 11.68 -15.07 10.85
CA SER A 263 12.11 -14.14 9.81
C SER A 263 11.58 -14.53 8.44
N MET A 264 11.61 -15.83 8.10
CA MET A 264 11.03 -16.36 6.86
C MET A 264 9.50 -16.20 6.85
N GLY A 265 8.83 -16.45 7.98
CA GLY A 265 7.39 -16.23 8.09
C GLY A 265 6.98 -14.76 7.91
N ILE A 266 7.72 -13.84 8.55
CA ILE A 266 7.50 -12.39 8.35
C ILE A 266 7.76 -12.00 6.89
N GLY A 267 8.86 -12.48 6.29
CA GLY A 267 9.16 -12.26 4.88
C GLY A 267 8.05 -12.78 3.95
N ALA A 268 7.53 -13.98 4.23
CA ALA A 268 6.43 -14.58 3.47
C ALA A 268 5.14 -13.73 3.58
N GLY A 269 4.83 -13.19 4.75
CA GLY A 269 3.67 -12.35 4.95
C GLY A 269 3.75 -10.99 4.26
N MET A 270 4.94 -10.54 3.87
CA MET A 270 5.11 -9.28 3.12
C MET A 270 5.04 -9.47 1.60
N ILE A 271 4.89 -10.70 1.08
CA ILE A 271 4.87 -10.97 -0.37
C ILE A 271 3.59 -10.48 -1.03
N SER A 272 2.42 -10.57 -0.36
CA SER A 272 1.12 -10.26 -0.96
C SER A 272 1.04 -8.84 -1.50
N ARG A 273 0.46 -8.71 -2.67
CA ARG A 273 0.10 -7.41 -3.26
C ARG A 273 -1.41 -7.39 -3.49
N GLY A 274 -2.03 -6.26 -3.26
CA GLY A 274 -3.48 -6.13 -3.33
C GLY A 274 -3.94 -4.87 -4.03
N GLU A 275 -4.97 -4.27 -3.48
CA GLU A 275 -5.66 -3.10 -3.99
C GLU A 275 -4.72 -1.92 -4.27
N VAL A 276 -3.78 -1.63 -3.39
CA VAL A 276 -2.82 -0.53 -3.59
C VAL A 276 -1.98 -0.76 -4.84
N ALA A 277 -1.48 -1.99 -5.07
CA ALA A 277 -0.71 -2.31 -6.27
C ALA A 277 -1.55 -2.19 -7.54
N LEU A 278 -2.84 -2.57 -7.51
CA LEU A 278 -3.77 -2.42 -8.63
C LEU A 278 -4.04 -0.94 -8.94
N ILE A 279 -4.21 -0.11 -7.91
CA ILE A 279 -4.35 1.35 -8.04
C ILE A 279 -3.10 1.93 -8.71
N LEU A 280 -1.92 1.53 -8.25
CA LEU A 280 -0.65 1.98 -8.83
C LEU A 280 -0.49 1.53 -10.27
N ALA A 281 -0.88 0.30 -10.61
CA ALA A 281 -0.86 -0.18 -11.99
C ALA A 281 -1.76 0.66 -12.90
N ALA A 282 -2.98 0.99 -12.45
CA ALA A 282 -3.90 1.87 -13.19
C ALA A 282 -3.31 3.28 -13.37
N MET A 283 -2.78 3.87 -12.29
CA MET A 283 -2.10 5.18 -12.38
C MET A 283 -0.89 5.16 -13.32
N GLY A 284 -0.10 4.08 -13.27
CA GLY A 284 1.04 3.91 -14.15
C GLY A 284 0.63 3.84 -15.62
N LEU A 285 -0.48 3.17 -15.92
CA LEU A 285 -1.05 3.11 -17.25
C LEU A 285 -1.50 4.50 -17.72
N GLU A 286 -2.25 5.22 -16.90
CA GLU A 286 -2.76 6.57 -17.21
C GLU A 286 -1.64 7.59 -17.39
N SER A 287 -0.58 7.52 -16.58
CA SER A 287 0.57 8.42 -16.65
C SER A 287 1.64 8.02 -17.68
N GLY A 288 1.48 6.88 -18.36
CA GLY A 288 2.46 6.34 -19.31
C GLY A 288 3.74 5.78 -18.66
N LEU A 289 3.77 5.63 -17.33
CA LEU A 289 4.89 5.04 -16.58
C LEU A 289 4.85 3.51 -16.52
N LEU A 290 3.69 2.92 -16.82
CA LEU A 290 3.53 1.49 -17.07
C LEU A 290 3.10 1.30 -18.52
N PRO A 291 3.96 0.77 -19.41
CA PRO A 291 3.58 0.57 -20.81
C PRO A 291 2.37 -0.33 -20.93
N THR A 292 1.43 0.02 -21.83
CA THR A 292 0.16 -0.67 -22.02
C THR A 292 0.36 -2.18 -22.26
N GLN A 293 1.41 -2.54 -23.00
CA GLN A 293 1.73 -3.93 -23.26
C GLN A 293 2.04 -4.75 -22.00
N TYR A 294 2.58 -4.16 -20.94
CA TYR A 294 2.92 -4.86 -19.69
C TYR A 294 1.84 -4.73 -18.60
N TYR A 295 0.79 -3.95 -18.84
CA TYR A 295 -0.27 -3.73 -17.84
C TYR A 295 -0.92 -5.04 -17.40
N THR A 296 -1.42 -5.83 -18.37
CA THR A 296 -2.04 -7.14 -18.08
C THR A 296 -1.07 -8.09 -17.38
N ALA A 297 0.18 -8.13 -17.83
CA ALA A 297 1.21 -8.96 -17.21
C ALA A 297 1.45 -8.57 -15.75
N MET A 298 1.49 -7.29 -15.43
CA MET A 298 1.65 -6.79 -14.05
C MET A 298 0.43 -7.11 -13.18
N ILE A 299 -0.80 -7.02 -13.71
CA ILE A 299 -2.00 -7.47 -12.99
C ILE A 299 -1.91 -8.95 -12.64
N ILE A 300 -1.46 -9.79 -13.56
CA ILE A 300 -1.25 -11.23 -13.31
C ILE A 300 -0.18 -11.44 -12.22
N VAL A 301 0.93 -10.72 -12.26
CA VAL A 301 1.98 -10.76 -11.22
C VAL A 301 1.41 -10.42 -9.85
N ILE A 302 0.60 -9.36 -9.74
CA ILE A 302 -0.07 -8.97 -8.51
C ILE A 302 -0.94 -10.11 -7.97
N ILE A 303 -1.79 -10.70 -8.82
CA ILE A 303 -2.67 -11.80 -8.45
C ILE A 303 -1.86 -13.03 -7.99
N LEU A 304 -0.80 -13.40 -8.70
CA LEU A 304 0.04 -14.54 -8.34
C LEU A 304 0.70 -14.36 -6.96
N THR A 305 1.21 -13.16 -6.65
CA THR A 305 1.80 -12.90 -5.32
C THR A 305 0.77 -13.01 -4.20
N THR A 306 -0.47 -12.59 -4.47
CA THR A 306 -1.60 -12.70 -3.55
C THR A 306 -1.94 -14.16 -3.26
N LEU A 307 -1.99 -15.00 -4.29
CA LEU A 307 -2.33 -16.43 -4.16
C LEU A 307 -1.23 -17.23 -3.46
N VAL A 308 0.04 -16.87 -3.64
CA VAL A 308 1.20 -17.57 -3.07
C VAL A 308 1.37 -17.28 -1.57
N THR A 309 0.95 -16.13 -1.08
CA THR A 309 1.21 -15.70 0.30
C THR A 309 0.58 -16.59 1.39
N PRO A 310 -0.73 -16.95 1.36
CA PRO A 310 -1.32 -17.79 2.40
C PRO A 310 -0.69 -19.19 2.52
N PRO A 311 -0.40 -19.92 1.42
CA PRO A 311 0.34 -21.17 1.50
C PRO A 311 1.72 -21.03 2.13
N LEU A 312 2.49 -19.99 1.77
CA LEU A 312 3.81 -19.75 2.36
C LEU A 312 3.73 -19.43 3.85
N LEU A 313 2.80 -18.58 4.27
CA LEU A 313 2.56 -18.31 5.69
C LEU A 313 2.26 -19.58 6.46
N LYS A 314 1.42 -20.47 5.91
CA LYS A 314 1.10 -21.76 6.53
C LYS A 314 2.33 -22.67 6.65
N ILE A 315 3.21 -22.68 5.64
CA ILE A 315 4.45 -23.47 5.67
C ILE A 315 5.39 -23.00 6.79
N PHE A 316 5.59 -21.68 6.94
CA PHE A 316 6.55 -21.14 7.90
C PHE A 316 6.01 -21.03 9.32
N PHE A 317 4.76 -20.65 9.51
CA PHE A 317 4.16 -20.48 10.83
C PHE A 317 3.43 -21.75 11.31
N GLY A 318 2.75 -22.48 10.41
CA GLY A 318 1.85 -23.58 10.80
C GLY A 318 0.65 -23.07 11.58
N THR A 319 -0.29 -23.96 11.91
CA THR A 319 -1.41 -23.62 12.79
C THR A 319 -0.91 -23.68 14.26
N ARG A 320 -1.14 -22.63 15.04
CA ARG A 320 -0.59 -22.52 16.39
C ARG A 320 -1.06 -23.63 17.33
N ASN A 321 -2.26 -24.15 17.14
CA ASN A 321 -2.80 -25.28 17.90
C ASN A 321 -1.99 -26.59 17.67
N GLU A 322 -1.46 -26.81 16.45
CA GLU A 322 -0.61 -27.97 16.14
C GLU A 322 0.79 -27.89 16.73
N GLN A 323 1.27 -26.70 17.10
CA GLN A 323 2.60 -26.54 17.72
C GLN A 323 2.58 -26.78 19.22
N VAL A 324 1.46 -26.56 19.89
CA VAL A 324 1.30 -26.90 21.33
C VAL A 324 1.26 -28.40 21.53
N ASP A 325 0.60 -29.16 20.63
CA ASP A 325 0.54 -30.62 20.69
C ASP A 325 1.86 -31.33 20.35
N ARG A 326 2.77 -30.71 19.61
CA ARG A 326 4.10 -31.28 19.28
C ARG A 326 5.18 -30.98 20.34
N SER A 327 4.85 -30.19 21.34
CA SER A 327 5.77 -29.82 22.44
C SER A 327 5.49 -30.59 23.73
N HIS A 328 4.55 -31.51 23.71
CA HIS A 328 4.24 -32.52 24.72
C HIS A 328 4.52 -33.90 24.14
#